data_5603fd29208d675778fe8a80134a0eae
#
_entry.id   5603fd29208d675778fe8a80134a0eae
#
_cell.length_a   1.000
_cell.length_b   1.000
_cell.length_c   1.000
_cell.angle_alpha   90.00
_cell.angle_beta   90.00
_cell.angle_gamma   90.00
#
_symmetry.space_group_name_H-M   'P 1'
#
loop_
_entity.id
_entity.type
_entity.pdbx_description
1 polymer ?
#
loop_
_entity_poly.entity_id
_entity_poly.type
_entity_poly.pdbx_seq_one_letter_code
_entity_poly.pdbx_strand_id
1 'polypeptide(L)'
;MAGVLDSVNQRTQLVGQNRLELLLFRLDGKQLYGINVFKVKEVLQCPRLTIMPKASPVVRGVANIRGGTIPILDLSMATGRSGLDDLKNSFVIITEYNTKVQGFLVRSVERIVNMNWEEIHPPPKGTGREHYLTAVTRVDKQLVEIIDVEKILAEVAPMSEAISEGVIDVETQSKAVSKRVLIVDDSSVARKQVSRCLQTVGVEVVALNDGREALDYLRKMVEEGRHPEQELLMMISDIELPEMDGYTLTAEVRGDPRMQKLHILLHTSLSGVFNQAMVKKVGADDFLAKFRPDDLAARVIERIKSTEEG
;
A
#
# COMPACT_ATOMS: atom_id res chain seq x y z
N MET A 1 -10.26 7.75 27.03
CA MET A 1 -8.99 8.11 26.35
C MET A 1 -7.86 7.07 26.55
N ALA A 2 -7.96 6.15 27.51
CA ALA A 2 -6.97 5.07 27.70
C ALA A 2 -6.92 4.04 26.54
N GLY A 3 -8.07 3.67 25.95
CA GLY A 3 -8.11 2.59 24.95
C GLY A 3 -7.43 2.87 23.60
N VAL A 4 -7.22 4.15 23.20
CA VAL A 4 -6.54 4.49 21.94
C VAL A 4 -5.02 4.43 22.11
N LEU A 5 -4.51 4.86 23.26
CA LEU A 5 -3.08 4.78 23.59
C LEU A 5 -2.62 3.33 23.83
N ASP A 6 -3.47 2.49 24.42
CA ASP A 6 -3.17 1.07 24.61
C ASP A 6 -3.14 0.31 23.27
N SER A 7 -4.04 0.63 22.35
CA SER A 7 -4.02 0.05 20.98
C SER A 7 -2.81 0.52 20.16
N VAL A 8 -2.37 1.76 20.36
CA VAL A 8 -1.15 2.31 19.74
C VAL A 8 0.09 1.66 20.30
N ASN A 9 0.18 1.46 21.63
CA ASN A 9 1.30 0.78 22.26
C ASN A 9 1.36 -0.72 21.90
N GLN A 10 0.22 -1.40 21.76
CA GLN A 10 0.17 -2.78 21.26
C GLN A 10 0.64 -2.88 19.81
N ARG A 11 0.26 -1.93 18.95
CA ARG A 11 0.73 -1.87 17.54
C ARG A 11 2.23 -1.60 17.44
N THR A 12 2.81 -0.83 18.38
CA THR A 12 4.26 -0.56 18.43
C THR A 12 5.09 -1.79 18.82
N GLN A 13 4.50 -2.73 19.57
CA GLN A 13 5.14 -4.01 19.92
C GLN A 13 5.06 -5.03 18.77
N LEU A 14 4.16 -4.83 17.82
CA LEU A 14 3.99 -5.70 16.64
C LEU A 14 4.97 -5.38 15.50
N VAL A 15 5.61 -4.21 15.54
CA VAL A 15 6.71 -3.87 14.61
C VAL A 15 7.88 -4.81 14.86
N GLY A 16 8.20 -5.64 13.87
CA GLY A 16 9.23 -6.69 13.97
C GLY A 16 8.70 -8.09 14.33
N GLN A 17 7.38 -8.31 14.49
CA GLN A 17 6.82 -9.65 14.69
C GLN A 17 6.43 -10.36 13.40
N ASN A 18 6.67 -9.76 12.24
CA ASN A 18 6.38 -10.35 10.93
C ASN A 18 4.99 -11.00 10.82
N ARG A 19 3.95 -10.30 11.28
CA ARG A 19 2.56 -10.77 11.33
C ARG A 19 1.65 -9.91 10.48
N LEU A 20 0.72 -10.56 9.78
CA LEU A 20 -0.36 -9.93 9.04
C LEU A 20 -1.67 -10.03 9.83
N GLU A 21 -2.35 -8.90 10.04
CA GLU A 21 -3.70 -8.86 10.60
C GLU A 21 -4.72 -8.77 9.45
N LEU A 22 -5.58 -9.77 9.34
CA LEU A 22 -6.63 -9.82 8.32
C LEU A 22 -8.01 -9.64 8.95
N LEU A 23 -8.78 -8.70 8.43
CA LEU A 23 -10.22 -8.63 8.64
C LEU A 23 -10.90 -9.60 7.67
N LEU A 24 -11.54 -10.64 8.22
CA LEU A 24 -12.27 -11.62 7.43
C LEU A 24 -13.71 -11.16 7.18
N PHE A 25 -14.16 -11.36 5.93
CA PHE A 25 -15.50 -10.98 5.51
C PHE A 25 -16.04 -11.92 4.41
N ARG A 26 -17.33 -11.79 4.10
CA ARG A 26 -17.95 -12.52 2.99
C ARG A 26 -18.58 -11.53 2.02
N LEU A 27 -18.55 -11.91 0.75
CA LEU A 27 -19.31 -11.29 -0.31
C LEU A 27 -20.65 -12.03 -0.45
N ASP A 28 -20.98 -12.53 -1.62
CA ASP A 28 -22.07 -13.45 -1.79
C ASP A 28 -21.59 -14.91 -1.67
N GLY A 29 -22.36 -15.75 -0.95
CA GLY A 29 -22.04 -17.16 -0.75
C GLY A 29 -21.14 -17.45 0.47
N LYS A 30 -20.47 -18.62 0.44
CA LYS A 30 -19.72 -19.18 1.60
C LYS A 30 -18.22 -18.85 1.60
N GLN A 31 -17.71 -18.30 0.50
CA GLN A 31 -16.29 -17.98 0.35
C GLN A 31 -15.88 -16.90 1.37
N LEU A 32 -14.72 -17.13 2.03
CA LEU A 32 -14.09 -16.15 2.90
C LEU A 32 -13.09 -15.31 2.13
N TYR A 33 -13.10 -14.04 2.43
CA TYR A 33 -12.17 -13.04 1.92
C TYR A 33 -11.46 -12.37 3.08
N GLY A 34 -10.28 -11.84 2.81
CA GLY A 34 -9.50 -11.08 3.77
C GLY A 34 -9.06 -9.73 3.20
N ILE A 35 -8.99 -8.74 4.05
CA ILE A 35 -8.35 -7.46 3.79
C ILE A 35 -7.39 -7.14 4.93
N ASN A 36 -6.22 -6.58 4.62
CA ASN A 36 -5.29 -6.13 5.64
C ASN A 36 -5.95 -5.06 6.53
N VAL A 37 -5.94 -5.30 7.84
CA VAL A 37 -6.56 -4.40 8.85
C VAL A 37 -5.96 -2.99 8.77
N PHE A 38 -4.70 -2.85 8.40
CA PHE A 38 -4.07 -1.54 8.24
C PHE A 38 -4.76 -0.67 7.18
N LYS A 39 -5.37 -1.29 6.16
CA LYS A 39 -6.14 -0.57 5.13
C LYS A 39 -7.56 -0.19 5.60
N VAL A 40 -8.00 -0.69 6.74
CA VAL A 40 -9.36 -0.50 7.27
C VAL A 40 -9.38 0.64 8.30
N LYS A 41 -10.17 1.67 8.03
CA LYS A 41 -10.43 2.76 8.99
C LYS A 41 -11.49 2.38 9.99
N GLU A 42 -12.60 1.86 9.52
CA GLU A 42 -13.72 1.41 10.33
C GLU A 42 -14.62 0.45 9.56
N VAL A 43 -15.45 -0.28 10.31
CA VAL A 43 -16.51 -1.13 9.78
C VAL A 43 -17.82 -0.68 10.38
N LEU A 44 -18.85 -0.54 9.56
CA LEU A 44 -20.17 -0.14 10.00
C LEU A 44 -21.27 -0.91 9.23
N GLN A 45 -22.45 -0.98 9.80
CA GLN A 45 -23.61 -1.49 9.09
C GLN A 45 -23.92 -0.56 7.92
N CYS A 46 -24.36 -1.10 6.78
CA CYS A 46 -24.59 -0.31 5.58
C CYS A 46 -25.59 0.83 5.86
N PRO A 47 -25.17 2.09 5.75
CA PRO A 47 -26.03 3.23 5.96
C PRO A 47 -26.99 3.40 4.78
N ARG A 48 -27.92 4.35 4.89
CA ARG A 48 -28.76 4.72 3.76
C ARG A 48 -27.92 5.31 2.64
N LEU A 49 -28.02 4.72 1.45
CA LEU A 49 -27.28 5.17 0.28
C LEU A 49 -28.13 6.14 -0.56
N THR A 50 -27.49 7.17 -1.08
CA THR A 50 -28.03 8.06 -2.09
C THR A 50 -27.47 7.66 -3.44
N ILE A 51 -28.35 7.31 -4.40
CA ILE A 51 -27.96 6.86 -5.74
C ILE A 51 -27.35 8.05 -6.50
N MET A 52 -26.24 7.80 -7.18
CA MET A 52 -25.60 8.79 -8.06
C MET A 52 -25.98 8.52 -9.53
N PRO A 53 -26.55 9.49 -10.24
CA PRO A 53 -26.82 9.36 -11.67
C PRO A 53 -25.52 9.14 -12.46
N LYS A 54 -25.56 8.22 -13.45
CA LYS A 54 -24.42 7.89 -14.34
C LYS A 54 -23.14 7.43 -13.62
N ALA A 55 -23.23 6.96 -12.38
CA ALA A 55 -22.09 6.32 -11.71
C ALA A 55 -21.76 4.95 -12.35
N SER A 56 -20.53 4.45 -12.13
CA SER A 56 -20.17 3.08 -12.47
C SER A 56 -21.18 2.10 -11.82
N PRO A 57 -21.57 1.00 -12.50
CA PRO A 57 -22.46 -0.01 -11.93
C PRO A 57 -22.02 -0.56 -10.58
N VAL A 58 -20.73 -0.62 -10.32
CA VAL A 58 -20.11 -1.07 -9.07
C VAL A 58 -20.38 -0.09 -7.92
N VAL A 59 -20.61 1.20 -8.21
CA VAL A 59 -20.91 2.23 -7.19
C VAL A 59 -22.39 2.19 -6.85
N ARG A 60 -22.72 1.67 -5.67
CA ARG A 60 -24.11 1.56 -5.19
C ARG A 60 -24.70 2.90 -4.76
N GLY A 61 -23.90 3.89 -4.57
CA GLY A 61 -24.28 5.24 -4.17
C GLY A 61 -23.26 5.89 -3.28
N VAL A 62 -23.68 6.96 -2.61
CA VAL A 62 -22.87 7.66 -1.61
C VAL A 62 -23.58 7.65 -0.26
N ALA A 63 -22.81 7.68 0.81
CA ALA A 63 -23.28 7.82 2.18
C ALA A 63 -22.60 9.00 2.88
N ASN A 64 -23.31 9.66 3.78
CA ASN A 64 -22.70 10.62 4.69
C ASN A 64 -22.18 9.87 5.93
N ILE A 65 -20.89 9.83 6.11
CA ILE A 65 -20.22 9.16 7.23
C ILE A 65 -19.30 10.17 7.89
N ARG A 66 -19.55 10.47 9.16
CA ARG A 66 -18.81 11.44 9.96
C ARG A 66 -18.63 12.82 9.29
N GLY A 67 -19.67 13.29 8.57
CA GLY A 67 -19.66 14.56 7.85
C GLY A 67 -18.99 14.54 6.47
N GLY A 68 -18.40 13.41 6.07
CA GLY A 68 -17.85 13.19 4.74
C GLY A 68 -18.82 12.45 3.83
N THR A 69 -18.91 12.84 2.55
CA THR A 69 -19.66 12.08 1.53
C THR A 69 -18.73 11.04 0.92
N ILE A 70 -19.01 9.77 1.21
CA ILE A 70 -18.15 8.63 0.87
C ILE A 70 -18.84 7.77 -0.19
N PRO A 71 -18.21 7.48 -1.33
CA PRO A 71 -18.72 6.52 -2.31
C PRO A 71 -18.67 5.09 -1.73
N ILE A 72 -19.73 4.33 -2.00
CA ILE A 72 -19.86 2.95 -1.55
C ILE A 72 -19.86 2.03 -2.77
N LEU A 73 -18.83 1.20 -2.86
CA LEU A 73 -18.61 0.24 -3.94
C LEU A 73 -19.08 -1.15 -3.50
N ASP A 74 -19.85 -1.82 -4.31
CA ASP A 74 -20.24 -3.22 -4.09
C ASP A 74 -19.06 -4.13 -4.47
N LEU A 75 -18.42 -4.69 -3.46
CA LEU A 75 -17.22 -5.52 -3.68
C LEU A 75 -17.58 -6.83 -4.40
N SER A 76 -18.79 -7.33 -4.25
CA SER A 76 -19.28 -8.49 -5.00
C SER A 76 -19.34 -8.18 -6.50
N MET A 77 -19.94 -7.06 -6.89
CA MET A 77 -19.99 -6.62 -8.29
C MET A 77 -18.61 -6.29 -8.84
N ALA A 78 -17.75 -5.65 -8.03
CA ALA A 78 -16.39 -5.33 -8.43
C ALA A 78 -15.58 -6.59 -8.78
N THR A 79 -15.85 -7.70 -8.11
CA THR A 79 -15.22 -9.01 -8.37
C THR A 79 -15.94 -9.85 -9.44
N GLY A 80 -16.88 -9.25 -10.20
CA GLY A 80 -17.61 -9.92 -11.29
C GLY A 80 -18.73 -10.83 -10.85
N ARG A 81 -19.21 -10.68 -9.61
CA ARG A 81 -20.36 -11.43 -9.05
C ARG A 81 -21.64 -10.60 -9.10
N SER A 82 -22.75 -11.20 -8.70
CA SER A 82 -24.02 -10.48 -8.50
C SER A 82 -23.89 -9.46 -7.37
N GLY A 83 -24.58 -8.33 -7.50
CA GLY A 83 -24.66 -7.33 -6.45
C GLY A 83 -25.38 -7.83 -5.21
N LEU A 84 -25.07 -7.24 -4.06
CA LEU A 84 -25.73 -7.55 -2.80
C LEU A 84 -27.13 -6.91 -2.75
N ASP A 85 -28.18 -7.74 -2.58
CA ASP A 85 -29.56 -7.27 -2.57
C ASP A 85 -30.02 -6.77 -1.20
N ASP A 86 -29.57 -7.40 -0.12
CA ASP A 86 -29.94 -7.06 1.25
C ASP A 86 -28.95 -6.05 1.87
N LEU A 87 -29.10 -4.78 1.47
CA LEU A 87 -28.25 -3.71 1.97
C LEU A 87 -28.41 -3.46 3.47
N LYS A 88 -29.59 -3.69 4.03
CA LYS A 88 -29.89 -3.42 5.45
C LYS A 88 -29.09 -4.32 6.38
N ASN A 89 -28.85 -5.57 5.97
CA ASN A 89 -28.09 -6.55 6.75
C ASN A 89 -26.65 -6.70 6.24
N SER A 90 -26.23 -5.83 5.33
CA SER A 90 -24.86 -5.78 4.82
C SER A 90 -24.00 -4.80 5.64
N PHE A 91 -22.70 -4.88 5.45
CA PHE A 91 -21.70 -4.02 6.12
C PHE A 91 -20.92 -3.24 5.10
N VAL A 92 -20.33 -2.14 5.56
CA VAL A 92 -19.39 -1.33 4.78
C VAL A 92 -18.06 -1.30 5.50
N ILE A 93 -17.02 -1.73 4.80
CA ILE A 93 -15.63 -1.59 5.24
C ILE A 93 -15.11 -0.27 4.68
N ILE A 94 -14.85 0.70 5.53
CA ILE A 94 -14.30 1.99 5.15
C ILE A 94 -12.79 1.87 5.07
N THR A 95 -12.24 2.24 3.93
CA THR A 95 -10.80 2.28 3.68
C THR A 95 -10.37 3.67 3.28
N GLU A 96 -9.09 3.96 3.45
CA GLU A 96 -8.46 5.14 2.86
C GLU A 96 -7.34 4.67 1.94
N TYR A 97 -7.38 5.14 0.71
CA TYR A 97 -6.34 4.91 -0.27
C TYR A 97 -6.02 6.22 -1.01
N ASN A 98 -4.74 6.57 -1.05
CA ASN A 98 -4.27 7.82 -1.67
C ASN A 98 -5.06 9.05 -1.17
N THR A 99 -5.22 9.19 0.14
CA THR A 99 -5.99 10.25 0.81
C THR A 99 -7.49 10.28 0.51
N LYS A 100 -7.99 9.37 -0.31
CA LYS A 100 -9.42 9.24 -0.61
C LYS A 100 -10.06 8.16 0.26
N VAL A 101 -11.17 8.52 0.89
CA VAL A 101 -11.95 7.60 1.71
C VAL A 101 -13.08 7.01 0.88
N GLN A 102 -13.21 5.70 0.89
CA GLN A 102 -14.28 4.96 0.22
C GLN A 102 -14.77 3.81 1.09
N GLY A 103 -15.96 3.32 0.79
CA GLY A 103 -16.52 2.17 1.47
C GLY A 103 -16.70 0.99 0.52
N PHE A 104 -16.36 -0.19 0.99
CA PHE A 104 -16.64 -1.44 0.30
C PHE A 104 -17.81 -2.15 0.94
N LEU A 105 -18.90 -2.32 0.19
CA LEU A 105 -20.07 -3.05 0.61
C LEU A 105 -19.76 -4.55 0.58
N VAL A 106 -19.98 -5.22 1.71
CA VAL A 106 -19.80 -6.65 1.90
C VAL A 106 -21.01 -7.27 2.59
N ARG A 107 -21.24 -8.57 2.43
CA ARG A 107 -22.40 -9.28 3.04
C ARG A 107 -22.28 -9.31 4.56
N SER A 108 -21.14 -9.77 5.06
CA SER A 108 -20.86 -9.88 6.50
C SER A 108 -19.39 -9.65 6.79
N VAL A 109 -19.12 -9.17 7.98
CA VAL A 109 -17.78 -9.10 8.56
C VAL A 109 -17.73 -10.12 9.67
N GLU A 110 -16.69 -10.96 9.69
CA GLU A 110 -16.56 -12.08 10.62
C GLU A 110 -15.72 -11.67 11.83
N ARG A 111 -14.39 -11.72 11.66
CA ARG A 111 -13.43 -11.44 12.74
C ARG A 111 -12.08 -11.01 12.17
N ILE A 112 -11.23 -10.47 13.03
CA ILE A 112 -9.82 -10.25 12.74
C ILE A 112 -9.05 -11.52 13.13
N VAL A 113 -8.11 -11.92 12.28
CA VAL A 113 -7.16 -12.99 12.55
C VAL A 113 -5.73 -12.48 12.37
N ASN A 114 -4.86 -12.96 13.25
CA ASN A 114 -3.42 -12.70 13.16
C ASN A 114 -2.75 -13.92 12.54
N MET A 115 -1.96 -13.69 11.51
CA MET A 115 -1.28 -14.75 10.76
C MET A 115 0.21 -14.44 10.61
N ASN A 116 1.01 -15.49 10.55
CA ASN A 116 2.40 -15.35 10.14
C ASN A 116 2.48 -15.28 8.62
N TRP A 117 3.44 -14.52 8.08
CA TRP A 117 3.62 -14.39 6.63
C TRP A 117 3.89 -15.74 5.94
N GLU A 118 4.48 -16.70 6.64
CA GLU A 118 4.73 -18.06 6.15
C GLU A 118 3.44 -18.82 5.78
N GLU A 119 2.29 -18.42 6.35
CA GLU A 119 0.98 -19.01 6.08
C GLU A 119 0.27 -18.33 4.88
N ILE A 120 0.90 -17.33 4.29
CA ILE A 120 0.35 -16.53 3.19
C ILE A 120 1.08 -16.89 1.91
N HIS A 121 0.32 -17.33 0.93
CA HIS A 121 0.87 -17.86 -0.32
C HIS A 121 0.43 -17.01 -1.51
N PRO A 122 1.25 -16.89 -2.55
CA PRO A 122 0.83 -16.24 -3.78
C PRO A 122 -0.38 -16.94 -4.40
N PRO A 123 -1.20 -16.26 -5.19
CA PRO A 123 -2.31 -16.87 -5.90
C PRO A 123 -1.86 -18.05 -6.75
N PRO A 124 -2.67 -19.12 -6.87
CA PRO A 124 -2.31 -20.29 -7.67
C PRO A 124 -1.99 -19.91 -9.12
N LYS A 125 -0.94 -20.50 -9.68
CA LYS A 125 -0.59 -20.31 -11.10
C LYS A 125 -1.75 -20.80 -11.98
N GLY A 126 -2.13 -19.99 -12.96
CA GLY A 126 -3.22 -20.34 -13.90
C GLY A 126 -4.56 -19.67 -13.60
N THR A 127 -4.68 -18.89 -12.53
CA THR A 127 -5.90 -18.12 -12.23
C THR A 127 -6.11 -16.89 -13.14
N GLY A 128 -5.23 -16.67 -14.11
CA GLY A 128 -5.23 -15.49 -14.98
C GLY A 128 -4.44 -14.32 -14.39
N ARG A 129 -4.26 -13.25 -15.19
CA ARG A 129 -3.57 -12.03 -14.74
C ARG A 129 -4.50 -10.94 -14.23
N GLU A 130 -5.81 -11.13 -14.38
CA GLU A 130 -6.83 -10.11 -14.10
C GLU A 130 -7.58 -10.33 -12.78
N HIS A 131 -7.11 -11.21 -11.91
CA HIS A 131 -7.75 -11.41 -10.60
C HIS A 131 -7.39 -10.29 -9.62
N TYR A 132 -8.30 -10.05 -8.68
CA TYR A 132 -8.12 -9.07 -7.60
C TYR A 132 -7.56 -9.71 -6.31
N LEU A 133 -6.72 -10.73 -6.44
CA LEU A 133 -6.12 -11.40 -5.30
C LEU A 133 -4.66 -10.96 -5.15
N THR A 134 -4.30 -10.53 -3.97
CA THR A 134 -2.90 -10.32 -3.58
C THR A 134 -2.27 -11.65 -3.17
N ALA A 135 -2.99 -12.45 -2.38
CA ALA A 135 -2.52 -13.71 -1.84
C ALA A 135 -3.69 -14.63 -1.43
N VAL A 136 -3.36 -15.84 -1.01
CA VAL A 136 -4.30 -16.79 -0.41
C VAL A 136 -3.73 -17.34 0.89
N THR A 137 -4.62 -17.69 1.83
CA THR A 137 -4.25 -18.33 3.08
C THR A 137 -5.34 -19.32 3.52
N ARG A 138 -5.17 -19.96 4.67
CA ARG A 138 -6.17 -20.85 5.26
C ARG A 138 -6.45 -20.48 6.72
N VAL A 139 -7.72 -20.30 7.03
CA VAL A 139 -8.22 -20.08 8.39
C VAL A 139 -9.25 -21.16 8.69
N ASP A 140 -9.10 -21.91 9.78
CA ASP A 140 -9.98 -23.02 10.16
C ASP A 140 -10.26 -24.01 9.00
N LYS A 141 -9.22 -24.36 8.26
CA LYS A 141 -9.26 -25.24 7.07
C LYS A 141 -10.01 -24.64 5.86
N GLN A 142 -10.55 -23.42 5.95
CA GLN A 142 -11.18 -22.73 4.83
C GLN A 142 -10.15 -21.89 4.09
N LEU A 143 -10.22 -21.90 2.76
CA LEU A 143 -9.41 -21.01 1.93
C LEU A 143 -9.93 -19.56 2.11
N VAL A 144 -9.01 -18.65 2.34
CA VAL A 144 -9.24 -17.20 2.42
C VAL A 144 -8.52 -16.55 1.25
N GLU A 145 -9.25 -15.77 0.48
CA GLU A 145 -8.73 -14.97 -0.63
C GLU A 145 -8.47 -13.54 -0.13
N ILE A 146 -7.21 -13.10 -0.16
CA ILE A 146 -6.82 -11.74 0.24
C ILE A 146 -7.01 -10.83 -0.97
N ILE A 147 -7.93 -9.85 -0.83
CA ILE A 147 -8.36 -8.99 -1.94
C ILE A 147 -7.46 -7.76 -2.05
N ASP A 148 -7.04 -7.47 -3.29
CA ASP A 148 -6.39 -6.22 -3.70
C ASP A 148 -7.44 -5.13 -3.95
N VAL A 149 -7.80 -4.42 -2.89
CA VAL A 149 -8.76 -3.30 -2.97
C VAL A 149 -8.21 -2.10 -3.73
N GLU A 150 -6.90 -1.95 -3.79
CA GLU A 150 -6.23 -0.87 -4.51
C GLU A 150 -6.39 -1.06 -6.02
N LYS A 151 -6.22 -2.30 -6.49
CA LYS A 151 -6.45 -2.64 -7.90
C LYS A 151 -7.91 -2.42 -8.29
N ILE A 152 -8.86 -2.82 -7.44
CA ILE A 152 -10.28 -2.55 -7.66
C ILE A 152 -10.56 -1.06 -7.78
N LEU A 153 -9.98 -0.25 -6.89
CA LEU A 153 -10.15 1.21 -6.92
C LEU A 153 -9.53 1.86 -8.15
N ALA A 154 -8.35 1.40 -8.56
CA ALA A 154 -7.69 1.91 -9.75
C ALA A 154 -8.52 1.68 -11.03
N GLU A 155 -9.27 0.59 -11.09
CA GLU A 155 -10.14 0.29 -12.23
C GLU A 155 -11.47 1.04 -12.17
N VAL A 156 -12.10 1.16 -11.00
CA VAL A 156 -13.42 1.80 -10.83
C VAL A 156 -13.31 3.33 -10.83
N ALA A 157 -12.27 3.86 -10.25
CA ALA A 157 -12.04 5.30 -10.11
C ALA A 157 -10.58 5.65 -10.42
N PRO A 158 -10.15 5.56 -11.69
CA PRO A 158 -8.78 5.85 -12.06
C PRO A 158 -8.38 7.25 -11.63
N MET A 159 -7.18 7.37 -11.09
CA MET A 159 -6.62 8.64 -10.62
C MET A 159 -5.68 9.19 -11.69
N SER A 160 -5.55 10.50 -11.74
CA SER A 160 -4.50 11.12 -12.54
C SER A 160 -3.14 10.73 -11.96
N GLU A 161 -2.30 10.14 -12.81
CA GLU A 161 -0.91 9.77 -12.48
C GLU A 161 0.07 10.83 -13.03
N ALA A 162 -0.45 11.86 -13.68
CA ALA A 162 0.36 12.89 -14.32
C ALA A 162 0.94 13.84 -13.26
N ILE A 163 2.22 14.14 -13.42
CA ILE A 163 2.91 15.21 -12.69
C ILE A 163 2.45 16.54 -13.30
N SER A 164 2.19 17.52 -12.45
CA SER A 164 1.79 18.86 -12.88
C SER A 164 2.88 19.54 -13.71
N GLU A 165 2.46 20.35 -14.68
CA GLU A 165 3.40 21.14 -15.49
C GLU A 165 4.25 22.07 -14.59
N GLY A 166 5.56 22.11 -14.85
CA GLY A 166 6.49 22.97 -14.11
C GLY A 166 7.11 22.35 -12.84
N VAL A 167 6.72 21.14 -12.44
CA VAL A 167 7.36 20.44 -11.31
C VAL A 167 8.75 19.94 -11.67
N ILE A 168 8.95 19.55 -12.93
CA ILE A 168 10.23 19.02 -13.44
C ILE A 168 10.84 20.04 -14.40
N ASP A 169 12.08 20.46 -14.13
CA ASP A 169 12.86 21.29 -15.03
C ASP A 169 13.82 20.44 -15.89
N VAL A 170 14.22 20.99 -17.06
CA VAL A 170 15.10 20.31 -18.02
C VAL A 170 16.48 20.00 -17.44
N GLU A 171 16.98 20.86 -16.56
CA GLU A 171 18.27 20.66 -15.90
C GLU A 171 18.22 19.44 -14.99
N THR A 172 17.16 19.31 -14.19
CA THR A 172 16.95 18.15 -13.32
C THR A 172 16.82 16.85 -14.12
N GLN A 173 16.09 16.87 -15.25
CA GLN A 173 15.99 15.69 -16.11
C GLN A 173 17.36 15.23 -16.64
N SER A 174 18.21 16.15 -17.04
CA SER A 174 19.55 15.79 -17.53
C SER A 174 20.41 15.14 -16.48
N LYS A 175 20.26 15.54 -15.23
CA LYS A 175 20.99 15.01 -14.06
C LYS A 175 20.43 13.68 -13.56
N ALA A 176 19.18 13.39 -13.85
CA ALA A 176 18.50 12.17 -13.46
C ALA A 176 18.92 10.93 -14.26
N VAL A 177 19.38 11.10 -15.51
CA VAL A 177 19.60 10.04 -16.52
C VAL A 177 20.49 8.87 -16.07
N SER A 178 21.36 9.05 -15.11
CA SER A 178 22.22 7.97 -14.57
C SER A 178 21.84 7.52 -13.17
N LYS A 179 20.78 8.07 -12.60
CA LYS A 179 20.38 7.78 -11.23
C LYS A 179 19.35 6.64 -11.23
N ARG A 180 19.48 5.75 -10.23
CA ARG A 180 18.59 4.58 -10.07
C ARG A 180 17.87 4.65 -8.74
N VAL A 181 16.58 4.31 -8.74
CA VAL A 181 15.74 4.24 -7.54
C VAL A 181 15.25 2.81 -7.36
N LEU A 182 15.36 2.29 -6.15
CA LEU A 182 14.76 1.02 -5.75
C LEU A 182 13.34 1.27 -5.20
N ILE A 183 12.34 0.64 -5.78
CA ILE A 183 10.95 0.66 -5.31
C ILE A 183 10.62 -0.69 -4.69
N VAL A 184 10.01 -0.68 -3.50
CA VAL A 184 9.52 -1.87 -2.82
C VAL A 184 8.07 -1.67 -2.42
N ASP A 185 7.15 -2.43 -3.05
CA ASP A 185 5.71 -2.30 -2.83
C ASP A 185 5.02 -3.58 -3.31
N ASP A 186 4.10 -4.15 -2.55
CA ASP A 186 3.40 -5.39 -2.91
C ASP A 186 2.30 -5.17 -3.96
N SER A 187 1.74 -3.96 -4.01
CA SER A 187 0.72 -3.58 -4.99
C SER A 187 1.34 -3.35 -6.38
N SER A 188 0.96 -4.16 -7.35
CA SER A 188 1.38 -3.99 -8.74
C SER A 188 0.92 -2.65 -9.34
N VAL A 189 -0.18 -2.10 -8.84
CA VAL A 189 -0.73 -0.80 -9.25
C VAL A 189 0.14 0.32 -8.69
N ALA A 190 0.43 0.30 -7.39
CA ALA A 190 1.28 1.29 -6.75
C ALA A 190 2.69 1.29 -7.35
N ARG A 191 3.30 0.10 -7.57
CA ARG A 191 4.61 0.01 -8.25
C ARG A 191 4.58 0.65 -9.63
N LYS A 192 3.54 0.41 -10.44
CA LYS A 192 3.42 1.03 -11.78
C LYS A 192 3.26 2.55 -11.69
N GLN A 193 2.45 3.05 -10.76
CA GLN A 193 2.24 4.48 -10.55
C GLN A 193 3.54 5.19 -10.16
N VAL A 194 4.23 4.66 -9.15
CA VAL A 194 5.53 5.18 -8.71
C VAL A 194 6.55 5.10 -9.85
N SER A 195 6.65 3.96 -10.54
CA SER A 195 7.59 3.80 -11.66
C SER A 195 7.36 4.81 -12.77
N ARG A 196 6.11 5.06 -13.17
CA ARG A 196 5.78 6.06 -14.20
C ARG A 196 6.16 7.47 -13.77
N CYS A 197 5.84 7.82 -12.51
CA CYS A 197 6.23 9.10 -11.94
C CYS A 197 7.76 9.30 -12.01
N LEU A 198 8.53 8.31 -11.57
CA LEU A 198 10.00 8.35 -11.56
C LEU A 198 10.60 8.37 -12.97
N GLN A 199 10.03 7.61 -13.91
CA GLN A 199 10.45 7.63 -15.31
C GLN A 199 10.20 9.00 -15.95
N THR A 200 9.13 9.71 -15.56
CA THR A 200 8.88 11.09 -16.03
C THR A 200 9.93 12.06 -15.47
N VAL A 201 10.42 11.83 -14.25
CA VAL A 201 11.58 12.58 -13.70
C VAL A 201 12.87 12.24 -14.45
N GLY A 202 12.99 11.06 -15.04
CA GLY A 202 14.14 10.62 -15.84
C GLY A 202 15.07 9.63 -15.13
N VAL A 203 14.71 9.09 -13.95
CA VAL A 203 15.50 8.11 -13.23
C VAL A 203 15.18 6.68 -13.65
N GLU A 204 16.17 5.77 -13.57
CA GLU A 204 15.95 4.34 -13.73
C GLU A 204 15.28 3.74 -12.48
N VAL A 205 14.46 2.71 -12.69
CA VAL A 205 13.69 2.07 -11.61
C VAL A 205 14.01 0.59 -11.54
N VAL A 206 14.36 0.14 -10.32
CA VAL A 206 14.34 -1.27 -9.93
C VAL A 206 13.12 -1.47 -9.04
N ALA A 207 12.20 -2.38 -9.39
CA ALA A 207 10.95 -2.57 -8.68
C ALA A 207 10.86 -4.00 -8.14
N LEU A 208 10.70 -4.13 -6.83
CA LEU A 208 10.62 -5.39 -6.08
C LEU A 208 9.28 -5.48 -5.33
N ASN A 209 8.86 -6.70 -4.99
CA ASN A 209 7.50 -6.95 -4.52
C ASN A 209 7.37 -7.01 -3.01
N ASP A 210 8.47 -7.26 -2.29
CA ASP A 210 8.46 -7.45 -0.85
C ASP A 210 9.78 -7.02 -0.21
N GLY A 211 9.74 -6.86 1.12
CA GLY A 211 10.90 -6.38 1.87
C GLY A 211 12.05 -7.39 1.95
N ARG A 212 11.76 -8.69 1.88
CA ARG A 212 12.78 -9.74 1.87
C ARG A 212 13.57 -9.72 0.57
N GLU A 213 12.88 -9.68 -0.55
CA GLU A 213 13.48 -9.56 -1.88
C GLU A 213 14.37 -8.30 -1.96
N ALA A 214 13.90 -7.19 -1.39
CA ALA A 214 14.66 -5.94 -1.35
C ALA A 214 15.94 -6.04 -0.50
N LEU A 215 15.85 -6.63 0.69
CA LEU A 215 17.01 -6.83 1.55
C LEU A 215 18.03 -7.76 0.90
N ASP A 216 17.58 -8.86 0.29
CA ASP A 216 18.46 -9.81 -0.41
C ASP A 216 19.12 -9.17 -1.63
N TYR A 217 18.40 -8.32 -2.37
CA TYR A 217 18.98 -7.53 -3.47
C TYR A 217 20.10 -6.60 -2.99
N LEU A 218 19.88 -5.86 -1.89
CA LEU A 218 20.87 -4.95 -1.32
C LEU A 218 22.07 -5.71 -0.77
N ARG A 219 21.87 -6.83 -0.06
CA ARG A 219 22.95 -7.70 0.45
C ARG A 219 23.80 -8.26 -0.68
N LYS A 220 23.17 -8.71 -1.75
CA LYS A 220 23.89 -9.19 -2.94
C LYS A 220 24.77 -8.11 -3.56
N MET A 221 24.29 -6.87 -3.67
CA MET A 221 25.12 -5.75 -4.13
C MET A 221 26.39 -5.60 -3.27
N VAL A 222 26.22 -5.65 -1.94
CA VAL A 222 27.35 -5.53 -1.01
C VAL A 222 28.33 -6.71 -1.12
N GLU A 223 27.83 -7.92 -1.28
CA GLU A 223 28.64 -9.14 -1.48
C GLU A 223 29.44 -9.07 -2.78
N GLU A 224 28.90 -8.43 -3.81
CA GLU A 224 29.58 -8.15 -5.08
C GLU A 224 30.57 -6.98 -5.01
N GLY A 225 30.76 -6.39 -3.82
CA GLY A 225 31.66 -5.24 -3.60
C GLY A 225 31.11 -3.91 -4.09
N ARG A 226 29.79 -3.84 -4.33
CA ARG A 226 29.09 -2.62 -4.73
C ARG A 226 28.51 -1.90 -3.51
N HIS A 227 28.38 -0.60 -3.60
CA HIS A 227 27.87 0.24 -2.51
C HIS A 227 26.46 0.75 -2.84
N PRO A 228 25.41 0.29 -2.13
CA PRO A 228 24.04 0.70 -2.41
C PRO A 228 23.82 2.22 -2.46
N GLU A 229 24.46 2.97 -1.57
CA GLU A 229 24.37 4.44 -1.52
C GLU A 229 25.05 5.17 -2.69
N GLN A 230 25.91 4.47 -3.45
CA GLN A 230 26.55 5.02 -4.64
C GLN A 230 25.78 4.66 -5.92
N GLU A 231 25.18 3.48 -5.96
CA GLU A 231 24.46 2.98 -7.13
C GLU A 231 22.98 3.36 -7.13
N LEU A 232 22.38 3.52 -5.95
CA LEU A 232 20.99 3.89 -5.78
C LEU A 232 20.89 5.31 -5.24
N LEU A 233 20.13 6.14 -5.92
CA LEU A 233 19.78 7.48 -5.44
C LEU A 233 19.06 7.39 -4.10
N MET A 234 18.09 6.45 -4.01
CA MET A 234 17.29 6.16 -2.83
C MET A 234 16.53 4.84 -2.97
N MET A 235 16.02 4.35 -1.84
CA MET A 235 14.99 3.33 -1.76
C MET A 235 13.66 3.97 -1.37
N ILE A 236 12.60 3.67 -2.11
CA ILE A 236 11.20 4.04 -1.80
C ILE A 236 10.48 2.76 -1.42
N SER A 237 10.11 2.63 -0.16
CA SER A 237 9.50 1.40 0.36
C SER A 237 8.12 1.65 0.93
N ASP A 238 7.15 0.82 0.53
CA ASP A 238 5.93 0.71 1.32
C ASP A 238 6.25 0.18 2.73
N ILE A 239 5.39 0.50 3.67
CA ILE A 239 5.45 -0.02 5.04
C ILE A 239 4.77 -1.39 5.10
N GLU A 240 3.64 -1.55 4.43
CA GLU A 240 2.78 -2.73 4.48
C GLU A 240 3.21 -3.79 3.47
N LEU A 241 4.41 -4.37 3.65
CA LEU A 241 4.96 -5.37 2.76
C LEU A 241 4.81 -6.79 3.32
N PRO A 242 4.64 -7.80 2.43
CA PRO A 242 4.71 -9.19 2.82
C PRO A 242 6.13 -9.61 3.23
N GLU A 243 6.22 -10.68 4.00
CA GLU A 243 7.43 -11.31 4.52
C GLU A 243 8.30 -10.42 5.41
N MET A 244 8.49 -9.14 5.06
CA MET A 244 9.24 -8.16 5.82
C MET A 244 8.65 -6.78 5.60
N ASP A 245 8.06 -6.17 6.63
CA ASP A 245 7.51 -4.82 6.56
C ASP A 245 8.60 -3.76 6.34
N GLY A 246 8.19 -2.58 5.83
CA GLY A 246 9.11 -1.51 5.48
C GLY A 246 9.87 -0.91 6.67
N TYR A 247 9.35 -1.00 7.88
CA TYR A 247 10.07 -0.58 9.09
C TYR A 247 11.18 -1.57 9.44
N THR A 248 10.88 -2.87 9.37
CA THR A 248 11.86 -3.93 9.58
C THR A 248 12.95 -3.87 8.51
N LEU A 249 12.59 -3.73 7.24
CA LEU A 249 13.54 -3.54 6.14
C LEU A 249 14.46 -2.33 6.39
N THR A 250 13.88 -1.20 6.80
CA THR A 250 14.65 0.01 7.12
C THR A 250 15.64 -0.25 8.27
N ALA A 251 15.18 -0.90 9.35
CA ALA A 251 16.03 -1.21 10.50
C ALA A 251 17.18 -2.17 10.13
N GLU A 252 16.93 -3.19 9.30
CA GLU A 252 17.96 -4.11 8.78
C GLU A 252 19.01 -3.37 7.94
N VAL A 253 18.58 -2.47 7.04
CA VAL A 253 19.49 -1.65 6.23
C VAL A 253 20.33 -0.72 7.11
N ARG A 254 19.74 -0.09 8.13
CA ARG A 254 20.45 0.79 9.07
C ARG A 254 21.41 0.02 9.99
N GLY A 255 21.09 -1.25 10.28
CA GLY A 255 21.93 -2.14 11.10
C GLY A 255 23.19 -2.63 10.40
N ASP A 256 23.27 -2.61 9.06
CA ASP A 256 24.46 -3.00 8.31
C ASP A 256 25.29 -1.75 7.93
N PRO A 257 26.54 -1.61 8.46
CA PRO A 257 27.39 -0.45 8.17
C PRO A 257 27.68 -0.22 6.69
N ARG A 258 27.51 -1.27 5.86
CA ARG A 258 27.79 -1.23 4.42
C ARG A 258 26.62 -0.68 3.59
N MET A 259 25.41 -0.59 4.20
CA MET A 259 24.17 -0.11 3.56
C MET A 259 23.54 1.08 4.29
N GLN A 260 23.96 1.35 5.52
CA GLN A 260 23.31 2.31 6.44
C GLN A 260 23.16 3.73 5.90
N LYS A 261 23.94 4.11 4.87
CA LYS A 261 23.91 5.43 4.25
C LYS A 261 22.90 5.54 3.08
N LEU A 262 22.28 4.43 2.67
CA LEU A 262 21.27 4.46 1.64
C LEU A 262 20.10 5.36 2.08
N HIS A 263 19.73 6.32 1.25
CA HIS A 263 18.59 7.19 1.53
C HIS A 263 17.28 6.40 1.42
N ILE A 264 16.45 6.43 2.46
CA ILE A 264 15.22 5.64 2.55
C ILE A 264 14.03 6.57 2.76
N LEU A 265 13.10 6.55 1.80
CA LEU A 265 11.78 7.18 1.88
C LEU A 265 10.73 6.10 2.10
N LEU A 266 9.99 6.21 3.20
CA LEU A 266 8.83 5.35 3.45
C LEU A 266 7.57 5.95 2.80
N HIS A 267 6.91 5.16 1.95
CA HIS A 267 5.78 5.59 1.10
C HIS A 267 4.56 4.71 1.38
N THR A 268 3.61 5.20 2.16
CA THR A 268 2.50 4.39 2.66
C THR A 268 1.14 5.04 2.46
N SER A 269 0.10 4.22 2.33
CA SER A 269 -1.29 4.67 2.36
C SER A 269 -1.77 5.09 3.74
N LEU A 270 -1.03 4.76 4.80
CA LEU A 270 -1.36 5.14 6.17
C LEU A 270 -1.06 6.63 6.43
N SER A 271 -2.08 7.41 6.72
CA SER A 271 -1.93 8.80 7.18
C SER A 271 -1.96 8.86 8.71
N GLY A 272 -1.03 9.59 9.34
CA GLY A 272 -1.13 9.89 10.77
C GLY A 272 0.19 10.21 11.48
N VAL A 273 0.06 10.87 12.63
CA VAL A 273 1.17 11.29 13.53
C VAL A 273 2.00 10.10 14.03
N PHE A 274 1.38 8.93 14.13
CA PHE A 274 2.04 7.70 14.56
C PHE A 274 3.17 7.28 13.60
N ASN A 275 2.94 7.40 12.30
CA ASN A 275 3.93 7.02 11.30
C ASN A 275 5.20 7.88 11.39
N GLN A 276 5.07 9.18 11.67
CA GLN A 276 6.23 10.07 11.79
C GLN A 276 7.15 9.70 12.97
N ALA A 277 6.59 9.24 14.10
CA ALA A 277 7.38 8.80 15.24
C ALA A 277 8.14 7.49 14.93
N MET A 278 7.48 6.56 14.23
CA MET A 278 8.09 5.30 13.82
C MET A 278 9.15 5.48 12.74
N VAL A 279 8.91 6.33 11.75
CA VAL A 279 9.89 6.71 10.71
C VAL A 279 11.21 7.14 11.34
N LYS A 280 11.16 8.06 12.30
CA LYS A 280 12.35 8.50 13.05
C LYS A 280 13.01 7.39 13.86
N LYS A 281 12.19 6.53 14.50
CA LYS A 281 12.70 5.44 15.35
C LYS A 281 13.47 4.39 14.55
N VAL A 282 13.01 4.05 13.35
CA VAL A 282 13.69 3.07 12.48
C VAL A 282 14.83 3.67 11.67
N GLY A 283 14.98 5.00 11.67
CA GLY A 283 16.06 5.71 10.97
C GLY A 283 15.81 5.91 9.48
N ALA A 284 14.56 5.96 9.04
CA ALA A 284 14.25 6.40 7.69
C ALA A 284 14.51 7.90 7.54
N ASP A 285 14.92 8.33 6.35
CA ASP A 285 15.28 9.72 6.09
C ASP A 285 14.04 10.58 5.80
N ASP A 286 13.03 10.00 5.15
CA ASP A 286 11.83 10.72 4.76
C ASP A 286 10.59 9.82 4.81
N PHE A 287 9.43 10.47 4.74
CA PHE A 287 8.12 9.84 4.76
C PHE A 287 7.16 10.58 3.84
N LEU A 288 6.44 9.84 3.00
CA LEU A 288 5.44 10.38 2.10
C LEU A 288 4.17 9.52 2.13
N ALA A 289 3.01 10.18 2.24
CA ALA A 289 1.73 9.50 2.07
C ALA A 289 1.51 9.16 0.58
N LYS A 290 1.05 7.94 0.28
CA LYS A 290 0.67 7.52 -1.08
C LYS A 290 -0.57 8.29 -1.54
N PHE A 291 -0.84 8.47 -2.81
CA PHE A 291 0.10 8.70 -3.91
C PHE A 291 -0.16 10.12 -4.42
N ARG A 292 0.82 10.96 -4.30
CA ARG A 292 0.82 12.33 -4.81
C ARG A 292 2.00 12.46 -5.77
N PRO A 293 1.75 12.41 -7.10
CA PRO A 293 2.83 12.43 -8.08
C PRO A 293 3.78 13.61 -7.91
N ASP A 294 3.23 14.79 -7.70
CA ASP A 294 4.02 16.02 -7.54
C ASP A 294 4.90 16.00 -6.30
N ASP A 295 4.36 15.54 -5.16
CA ASP A 295 5.11 15.45 -3.90
C ASP A 295 6.24 14.40 -4.03
N LEU A 296 5.96 13.25 -4.67
CA LEU A 296 6.96 12.23 -4.92
C LEU A 296 8.07 12.72 -5.85
N ALA A 297 7.69 13.35 -6.97
CA ALA A 297 8.63 13.95 -7.91
C ALA A 297 9.52 14.99 -7.22
N ALA A 298 8.92 15.88 -6.40
CA ALA A 298 9.65 16.91 -5.65
C ALA A 298 10.71 16.29 -4.71
N ARG A 299 10.37 15.21 -3.97
CA ARG A 299 11.33 14.53 -3.09
C ARG A 299 12.50 13.91 -3.84
N VAL A 300 12.22 13.29 -4.99
CA VAL A 300 13.28 12.70 -5.83
C VAL A 300 14.17 13.78 -6.43
N ILE A 301 13.59 14.89 -6.90
CA ILE A 301 14.32 16.04 -7.42
C ILE A 301 15.21 16.67 -6.33
N GLU A 302 14.68 16.86 -5.13
CA GLU A 302 15.44 17.35 -3.98
C GLU A 302 16.64 16.44 -3.67
N ARG A 303 16.41 15.12 -3.72
CA ARG A 303 17.48 14.14 -3.50
C ARG A 303 18.55 14.17 -4.60
N ILE A 304 18.15 14.33 -5.89
CA ILE A 304 19.09 14.51 -6.99
C ILE A 304 19.99 15.72 -6.73
N LYS A 305 19.42 16.88 -6.39
CA LYS A 305 20.15 18.11 -6.11
C LYS A 305 21.13 17.96 -4.93
N SER A 306 20.68 17.33 -3.84
CA SER A 306 21.51 17.14 -2.65
C SER A 306 22.72 16.21 -2.86
N THR A 307 22.67 15.30 -3.84
CA THR A 307 23.82 14.41 -4.16
C THR A 307 24.90 15.07 -5.00
N GLU A 308 24.67 16.28 -5.48
CA GLU A 308 25.65 17.03 -6.28
C GLU A 308 26.39 18.11 -5.47
N GLU A 309 25.81 18.51 -4.33
CA GLU A 309 26.39 19.53 -3.45
C GLU A 309 27.37 18.93 -2.40
N GLY A 310 27.45 17.61 -2.28
CA GLY A 310 28.29 16.88 -1.32
C GLY A 310 29.36 16.03 -2.01
#